data_fbcb7ecb9fa0bba494535685fa24ff31
#
_entry.id   fbcb7ecb9fa0bba494535685fa24ff31
#
_cell.length_a   1.000
_cell.length_b   1.000
_cell.length_c   1.000
_cell.angle_alpha   90.00
_cell.angle_beta   90.00
_cell.angle_gamma   90.00
#
_symmetry.space_group_name_H-M   'P 1'
#
loop_
_entity.id
_entity.type
_entity.pdbx_description
1 polymer ?
#
loop_
_entity_poly.entity_id
_entity_poly.type
_entity_poly.pdbx_seq_one_letter_code
_entity_poly.pdbx_strand_id
1 'polypeptide(L)'
;MKSFKSTAWLLPQPVLIIGTYNKEGKPYAMNAAWGGQWDMHEIIISLGSHQTTDNLAVTTEFTVAFATAETMVASDYVGIVSGRNTPDKMEKTGWSIEKAPNVNAPVFKEFPMTLECRVKQKIDESETGYYLVAEIVNILCDEKYLAEDGKPDVEKMELITFDPVHHTYIQLGKTVGKAFSDGKQLK
;
A
#
# COMPACT_ATOMS: atom_id res chain seq x y z
N MET A 1 -28.23 -14.03 14.76
CA MET A 1 -27.30 -13.09 14.10
C MET A 1 -27.91 -11.69 14.10
N LYS A 2 -27.09 -10.64 14.27
CA LYS A 2 -27.52 -9.24 14.19
C LYS A 2 -27.31 -8.73 12.76
N SER A 3 -28.30 -8.00 12.22
CA SER A 3 -28.20 -7.37 10.90
C SER A 3 -27.73 -5.92 11.03
N PHE A 4 -26.85 -5.50 10.12
CA PHE A 4 -26.36 -4.13 10.00
C PHE A 4 -26.80 -3.57 8.65
N LYS A 5 -26.96 -2.23 8.56
CA LYS A 5 -27.20 -1.56 7.28
C LYS A 5 -25.93 -1.64 6.42
N SER A 6 -26.09 -1.37 5.11
CA SER A 6 -24.97 -1.29 4.17
C SER A 6 -23.92 -0.29 4.67
N THR A 7 -22.65 -0.74 4.73
CA THR A 7 -21.52 0.05 5.15
C THR A 7 -20.21 -0.56 4.60
N ALA A 8 -19.11 0.17 4.62
CA ALA A 8 -17.83 -0.22 4.02
C ALA A 8 -17.00 -1.13 4.95
N TRP A 9 -17.55 -2.26 5.39
CA TRP A 9 -16.90 -3.21 6.30
C TRP A 9 -16.36 -4.46 5.58
N LEU A 10 -15.63 -4.26 4.51
CA LEU A 10 -14.88 -5.37 3.89
C LEU A 10 -13.59 -5.62 4.70
N LEU A 11 -13.34 -6.86 5.10
CA LEU A 11 -12.20 -7.27 5.92
C LEU A 11 -11.49 -8.49 5.29
N PRO A 12 -10.16 -8.60 5.43
CA PRO A 12 -9.21 -7.59 5.92
C PRO A 12 -8.96 -6.50 4.86
N GLN A 13 -8.57 -5.28 5.29
CA GLN A 13 -8.15 -4.24 4.36
C GLN A 13 -6.65 -3.97 4.49
N PRO A 14 -5.89 -3.91 3.38
CA PRO A 14 -4.47 -3.60 3.44
C PRO A 14 -4.24 -2.17 3.91
N VAL A 15 -3.03 -1.88 4.37
CA VAL A 15 -2.53 -0.53 4.64
C VAL A 15 -1.41 -0.26 3.67
N LEU A 16 -1.75 0.41 2.55
CA LEU A 16 -0.87 0.62 1.41
C LEU A 16 -0.29 2.04 1.45
N ILE A 17 1.02 2.15 1.37
CA ILE A 17 1.73 3.43 1.31
C ILE A 17 2.13 3.70 -0.13
N ILE A 18 1.45 4.65 -0.76
CA ILE A 18 1.64 5.03 -2.15
C ILE A 18 2.71 6.11 -2.23
N GLY A 19 3.84 5.82 -2.85
CA GLY A 19 4.97 6.74 -3.03
C GLY A 19 5.02 7.32 -4.45
N THR A 20 5.14 8.65 -4.57
CA THR A 20 5.25 9.36 -5.86
C THR A 20 6.26 10.49 -5.77
N TYR A 21 6.85 10.89 -6.91
CA TYR A 21 7.52 12.18 -7.04
C TYR A 21 6.58 13.22 -7.65
N ASN A 22 6.73 14.48 -7.25
CA ASN A 22 6.14 15.59 -7.98
C ASN A 22 7.02 16.00 -9.19
N LYS A 23 6.62 17.05 -9.92
CA LYS A 23 7.35 17.57 -11.09
C LYS A 23 8.79 17.97 -10.79
N GLU A 24 9.03 18.47 -9.57
CA GLU A 24 10.34 18.93 -9.11
C GLU A 24 11.20 17.79 -8.51
N GLY A 25 10.72 16.54 -8.54
CA GLY A 25 11.40 15.39 -7.97
C GLY A 25 11.29 15.29 -6.45
N LYS A 26 10.39 16.07 -5.81
CA LYS A 26 10.13 15.96 -4.37
C LYS A 26 9.27 14.73 -4.08
N PRO A 27 9.65 13.88 -3.10
CA PRO A 27 8.88 12.70 -2.74
C PRO A 27 7.62 13.05 -1.94
N TYR A 28 6.57 12.26 -2.18
CA TYR A 28 5.31 12.29 -1.44
C TYR A 28 4.84 10.88 -1.15
N ALA A 29 4.10 10.73 -0.04
CA ALA A 29 3.41 9.51 0.31
C ALA A 29 1.97 9.79 0.73
N MET A 30 1.09 8.81 0.51
CA MET A 30 -0.25 8.74 1.09
C MET A 30 -0.55 7.32 1.53
N ASN A 31 -1.49 7.18 2.47
CA ASN A 31 -2.04 5.90 2.87
C ASN A 31 -3.32 5.62 2.09
N ALA A 32 -3.49 4.38 1.62
CA ALA A 32 -4.71 3.88 0.98
C ALA A 32 -5.06 2.50 1.54
N ALA A 33 -6.33 2.29 1.87
CA ALA A 33 -6.82 1.01 2.38
C ALA A 33 -7.70 0.26 1.37
N TRP A 34 -8.30 0.97 0.41
CA TRP A 34 -9.22 0.38 -0.56
C TRP A 34 -8.46 -0.02 -1.82
N GLY A 35 -7.84 -1.21 -1.79
CA GLY A 35 -7.09 -1.75 -2.89
C GLY A 35 -6.86 -3.25 -2.74
N GLY A 36 -6.40 -3.88 -3.81
CA GLY A 36 -6.11 -5.29 -3.83
C GLY A 36 -5.58 -5.78 -5.19
N GLN A 37 -5.40 -7.08 -5.28
CA GLN A 37 -5.01 -7.74 -6.52
C GLN A 37 -6.12 -7.59 -7.57
N TRP A 38 -5.77 -7.11 -8.77
CA TRP A 38 -6.68 -7.00 -9.91
C TRP A 38 -6.54 -8.19 -10.86
N ASP A 39 -5.30 -8.53 -11.22
CA ASP A 39 -4.92 -9.66 -12.03
C ASP A 39 -3.54 -10.19 -11.57
N MET A 40 -2.97 -11.19 -12.23
CA MET A 40 -1.71 -11.85 -11.82
C MET A 40 -0.56 -10.86 -11.59
N HIS A 41 -0.50 -9.79 -12.36
CA HIS A 41 0.55 -8.76 -12.31
C HIS A 41 -0.02 -7.35 -12.15
N GLU A 42 -1.26 -7.22 -11.70
CA GLU A 42 -1.94 -5.93 -11.61
C GLU A 42 -2.63 -5.74 -10.26
N ILE A 43 -2.63 -4.50 -9.80
CA ILE A 43 -3.38 -4.07 -8.62
C ILE A 43 -4.42 -3.03 -9.00
N ILE A 44 -5.47 -2.94 -8.19
CA ILE A 44 -6.45 -1.85 -8.23
C ILE A 44 -6.46 -1.12 -6.89
N ILE A 45 -6.49 0.21 -6.92
CA ILE A 45 -6.55 1.05 -5.73
C ILE A 45 -7.57 2.15 -5.95
N SER A 46 -8.48 2.34 -5.00
CA SER A 46 -9.36 3.51 -4.95
C SER A 46 -8.60 4.68 -4.34
N LEU A 47 -8.45 5.76 -5.09
CA LEU A 47 -7.70 6.94 -4.70
C LEU A 47 -8.60 8.17 -4.67
N GLY A 48 -8.65 8.85 -3.53
CA GLY A 48 -9.26 10.17 -3.41
C GLY A 48 -8.36 11.28 -3.97
N SER A 49 -8.88 12.50 -4.03
CA SER A 49 -8.13 13.68 -4.50
C SER A 49 -7.10 14.14 -3.47
N HIS A 50 -5.82 13.90 -3.73
CA HIS A 50 -4.67 14.22 -2.88
C HIS A 50 -3.47 14.72 -3.69
N GLN A 51 -2.42 15.23 -3.04
CA GLN A 51 -1.17 15.58 -3.73
C GLN A 51 -0.59 14.39 -4.51
N THR A 52 -0.70 13.18 -3.98
CA THR A 52 -0.21 11.95 -4.66
C THR A 52 -0.97 11.68 -5.96
N THR A 53 -2.29 11.92 -5.99
CA THR A 53 -3.07 11.77 -7.24
C THR A 53 -2.77 12.87 -8.26
N ASP A 54 -2.44 14.10 -7.80
CA ASP A 54 -1.93 15.16 -8.68
C ASP A 54 -0.60 14.74 -9.32
N ASN A 55 0.30 14.13 -8.53
CA ASN A 55 1.58 13.63 -9.03
C ASN A 55 1.37 12.53 -10.07
N LEU A 56 0.44 11.58 -9.83
CA LEU A 56 0.10 10.50 -10.77
C LEU A 56 -0.57 10.97 -12.07
N ALA A 57 -1.06 12.20 -12.11
CA ALA A 57 -1.50 12.81 -13.37
C ALA A 57 -0.32 13.17 -14.29
N VAL A 58 0.88 13.25 -13.74
CA VAL A 58 2.10 13.68 -14.46
C VAL A 58 3.10 12.53 -14.64
N THR A 59 3.35 11.74 -13.58
CA THR A 59 4.46 10.77 -13.56
C THR A 59 4.07 9.35 -13.94
N THR A 60 2.83 8.96 -13.88
CA THR A 60 2.30 7.60 -14.17
C THR A 60 3.05 6.41 -13.52
N GLU A 61 4.06 6.67 -12.72
CA GLU A 61 4.86 5.66 -12.00
C GLU A 61 4.82 5.94 -10.50
N PHE A 62 4.77 4.87 -9.70
CA PHE A 62 4.66 4.97 -8.25
C PHE A 62 5.15 3.70 -7.58
N THR A 63 5.29 3.76 -6.27
CA THR A 63 5.54 2.59 -5.43
C THR A 63 4.37 2.32 -4.49
N VAL A 64 4.24 1.08 -4.07
CA VAL A 64 3.30 0.64 -3.04
C VAL A 64 4.05 -0.15 -1.99
N ALA A 65 4.22 0.41 -0.80
CA ALA A 65 4.78 -0.29 0.34
C ALA A 65 3.67 -0.77 1.28
N PHE A 66 3.96 -1.81 2.06
CA PHE A 66 3.02 -2.39 3.02
C PHE A 66 3.38 -1.94 4.43
N ALA A 67 2.44 -1.29 5.12
CA ALA A 67 2.66 -0.82 6.48
C ALA A 67 2.80 -1.98 7.48
N THR A 68 3.62 -1.74 8.49
CA THR A 68 3.93 -2.68 9.57
C THR A 68 3.53 -2.09 10.92
N ALA A 69 3.56 -2.90 11.97
CA ALA A 69 3.33 -2.43 13.33
C ALA A 69 4.33 -1.31 13.71
N GLU A 70 5.59 -1.41 13.29
CA GLU A 70 6.63 -0.42 13.54
C GLU A 70 6.38 0.90 12.79
N THR A 71 5.95 0.84 11.53
CA THR A 71 5.72 2.02 10.68
C THR A 71 4.33 2.65 10.87
N MET A 72 3.46 2.08 11.69
CA MET A 72 2.04 2.39 11.81
C MET A 72 1.76 3.89 12.04
N VAL A 73 2.45 4.54 12.98
CA VAL A 73 2.20 5.95 13.32
C VAL A 73 2.48 6.88 12.14
N ALA A 74 3.62 6.71 11.48
CA ALA A 74 3.98 7.51 10.31
C ALA A 74 3.10 7.16 9.09
N SER A 75 2.68 5.90 8.97
CA SER A 75 1.75 5.44 7.93
C SER A 75 0.35 6.05 8.08
N ASP A 76 -0.15 6.17 9.31
CA ASP A 76 -1.40 6.86 9.61
C ASP A 76 -1.27 8.37 9.33
N TYR A 77 -0.18 8.97 9.81
CA TYR A 77 0.11 10.40 9.59
C TYR A 77 0.07 10.78 8.09
N VAL A 78 0.68 9.99 7.20
CA VAL A 78 0.63 10.29 5.76
C VAL A 78 -0.75 10.09 5.14
N GLY A 79 -1.67 9.41 5.82
CA GLY A 79 -3.07 9.28 5.44
C GLY A 79 -3.93 10.49 5.81
N ILE A 80 -3.72 11.06 7.00
CA ILE A 80 -4.55 12.15 7.54
C ILE A 80 -4.07 13.54 7.14
N VAL A 81 -2.82 13.69 6.65
CA VAL A 81 -2.22 14.98 6.29
C VAL A 81 -2.00 15.07 4.78
N SER A 82 -2.51 16.13 4.16
CA SER A 82 -2.28 16.37 2.72
C SER A 82 -0.96 17.12 2.48
N GLY A 83 -0.17 16.63 1.52
CA GLY A 83 1.03 17.33 1.04
C GLY A 83 0.74 18.70 0.39
N ARG A 84 -0.51 18.94 -0.04
CA ARG A 84 -0.95 20.27 -0.54
C ARG A 84 -0.85 21.36 0.53
N ASN A 85 -1.12 21.00 1.79
CA ASN A 85 -1.18 21.94 2.92
C ASN A 85 0.02 21.81 3.87
N THR A 86 0.82 20.76 3.73
CA THR A 86 1.96 20.46 4.61
C THR A 86 3.17 20.09 3.76
N PRO A 87 3.93 21.08 3.26
CA PRO A 87 5.06 20.84 2.36
C PRO A 87 6.20 20.01 2.99
N ASP A 88 6.35 20.04 4.30
CA ASP A 88 7.32 19.31 5.11
C ASP A 88 6.79 17.93 5.59
N LYS A 89 5.68 17.48 5.04
CA LYS A 89 5.02 16.23 5.42
C LYS A 89 5.98 15.03 5.46
N MET A 90 6.80 14.87 4.43
CA MET A 90 7.72 13.73 4.34
C MET A 90 8.86 13.80 5.35
N GLU A 91 9.34 14.98 5.69
CA GLU A 91 10.38 15.19 6.70
C GLU A 91 9.92 14.72 8.09
N LYS A 92 8.64 14.95 8.40
CA LYS A 92 8.02 14.53 9.69
C LYS A 92 7.84 13.04 9.85
N THR A 93 7.87 12.26 8.76
CA THR A 93 7.80 10.79 8.86
C THR A 93 9.09 10.19 9.40
N GLY A 94 10.23 10.87 9.23
CA GLY A 94 11.54 10.34 9.52
C GLY A 94 12.00 9.22 8.57
N TRP A 95 11.25 8.96 7.48
CA TRP A 95 11.59 7.88 6.54
C TRP A 95 12.81 8.23 5.69
N SER A 96 13.67 7.23 5.49
CA SER A 96 14.81 7.26 4.56
C SER A 96 14.31 6.97 3.15
N ILE A 97 14.60 7.88 2.22
CA ILE A 97 14.04 7.85 0.87
C ILE A 97 15.13 7.54 -0.14
N GLU A 98 14.90 6.54 -0.98
CA GLU A 98 15.75 6.21 -2.12
C GLU A 98 14.91 6.21 -3.41
N LYS A 99 15.58 6.32 -4.55
CA LYS A 99 14.91 6.18 -5.85
C LYS A 99 14.71 4.71 -6.15
N ALA A 100 13.51 4.35 -6.60
CA ALA A 100 13.21 3.01 -7.08
C ALA A 100 14.06 2.66 -8.32
N PRO A 101 14.57 1.42 -8.44
CA PRO A 101 15.45 1.02 -9.54
C PRO A 101 14.74 0.93 -10.90
N ASN A 102 13.46 0.56 -10.95
CA ASN A 102 12.76 0.27 -12.22
C ASN A 102 11.65 1.28 -12.57
N VAL A 103 11.28 2.17 -11.63
CA VAL A 103 10.26 3.21 -11.83
C VAL A 103 10.75 4.55 -11.29
N ASN A 104 10.21 5.65 -11.82
CA ASN A 104 10.53 6.99 -11.31
C ASN A 104 9.66 7.34 -10.09
N ALA A 105 9.90 6.65 -8.98
CA ALA A 105 9.16 6.81 -7.74
C ALA A 105 10.08 6.61 -6.51
N PRO A 106 9.70 7.09 -5.30
CA PRO A 106 10.48 6.90 -4.09
C PRO A 106 10.23 5.51 -3.48
N VAL A 107 11.27 4.90 -2.93
CA VAL A 107 11.22 3.76 -2.00
C VAL A 107 11.50 4.29 -0.59
N PHE A 108 10.71 3.85 0.37
CA PHE A 108 10.88 4.15 1.80
C PHE A 108 11.49 2.94 2.49
N LYS A 109 12.70 3.08 3.02
CA LYS A 109 13.53 1.97 3.52
C LYS A 109 12.98 1.27 4.76
N GLU A 110 12.11 1.93 5.50
CA GLU A 110 11.48 1.42 6.72
C GLU A 110 10.46 0.31 6.44
N PHE A 111 10.07 0.12 5.18
CA PHE A 111 9.09 -0.88 4.80
C PHE A 111 9.75 -2.16 4.29
N PRO A 112 9.27 -3.34 4.74
CA PRO A 112 9.88 -4.63 4.41
C PRO A 112 9.76 -5.00 2.94
N MET A 113 8.68 -4.56 2.28
CA MET A 113 8.39 -4.90 0.90
C MET A 113 7.72 -3.73 0.19
N THR A 114 8.11 -3.52 -1.08
CA THR A 114 7.60 -2.44 -1.93
C THR A 114 7.38 -2.96 -3.34
N LEU A 115 6.20 -2.72 -3.89
CA LEU A 115 5.89 -2.93 -5.30
C LEU A 115 6.31 -1.70 -6.09
N GLU A 116 6.96 -1.88 -7.22
CA GLU A 116 7.21 -0.84 -8.23
C GLU A 116 6.11 -0.94 -9.28
N CYS A 117 5.38 0.14 -9.51
CA CYS A 117 4.15 0.10 -10.28
C CYS A 117 4.11 1.14 -11.40
N ARG A 118 3.41 0.81 -12.47
CA ARG A 118 3.11 1.71 -13.59
C ARG A 118 1.61 1.75 -13.84
N VAL A 119 1.06 2.96 -13.95
CA VAL A 119 -0.36 3.18 -14.24
C VAL A 119 -0.72 2.60 -15.59
N LYS A 120 -1.74 1.76 -15.65
CA LYS A 120 -2.35 1.25 -16.90
C LYS A 120 -3.63 1.97 -17.24
N GLN A 121 -4.50 2.16 -16.26
CA GLN A 121 -5.81 2.72 -16.47
C GLN A 121 -6.32 3.46 -15.23
N LYS A 122 -7.09 4.51 -15.46
CA LYS A 122 -7.96 5.13 -14.47
C LYS A 122 -9.41 4.84 -14.84
N ILE A 123 -10.23 4.44 -13.86
CA ILE A 123 -11.64 4.10 -14.03
C ILE A 123 -12.45 5.07 -13.19
N ASP A 124 -13.59 5.54 -13.70
CA ASP A 124 -14.51 6.46 -13.01
C ASP A 124 -13.80 7.72 -12.48
N GLU A 125 -12.93 8.32 -13.30
CA GLU A 125 -12.21 9.54 -12.93
C GLU A 125 -13.18 10.70 -12.72
N SER A 126 -13.07 11.35 -11.56
CA SER A 126 -13.89 12.47 -11.14
C SER A 126 -13.05 13.49 -10.36
N GLU A 127 -13.66 14.63 -10.00
CA GLU A 127 -13.01 15.63 -9.13
C GLU A 127 -12.68 15.11 -7.73
N THR A 128 -13.38 14.06 -7.27
CA THR A 128 -13.21 13.48 -5.93
C THR A 128 -12.23 12.32 -5.90
N GLY A 129 -11.90 11.70 -7.04
CA GLY A 129 -10.98 10.58 -7.14
C GLY A 129 -11.27 9.63 -8.30
N TYR A 130 -10.61 8.47 -8.31
CA TYR A 130 -10.70 7.44 -9.33
C TYR A 130 -10.24 6.08 -8.80
N TYR A 131 -10.55 5.01 -9.55
CA TYR A 131 -9.92 3.72 -9.37
C TYR A 131 -8.69 3.63 -10.29
N LEU A 132 -7.54 3.36 -9.69
CA LEU A 132 -6.27 3.21 -10.39
C LEU A 132 -5.98 1.73 -10.61
N VAL A 133 -5.90 1.30 -11.87
CA VAL A 133 -5.34 -0.02 -12.22
C VAL A 133 -3.89 0.18 -12.65
N ALA A 134 -2.99 -0.60 -12.06
CA ALA A 134 -1.56 -0.51 -12.31
C ALA A 134 -0.90 -1.87 -12.45
N GLU A 135 0.09 -1.95 -13.35
CA GLU A 135 0.99 -3.09 -13.49
C GLU A 135 2.03 -3.07 -12.36
N ILE A 136 2.27 -4.22 -11.76
CA ILE A 136 3.43 -4.46 -10.88
C ILE A 136 4.61 -4.83 -11.78
N VAL A 137 5.54 -3.91 -11.97
CA VAL A 137 6.72 -4.13 -12.85
C VAL A 137 7.86 -4.82 -12.11
N ASN A 138 7.92 -4.67 -10.79
CA ASN A 138 8.90 -5.34 -9.92
C ASN A 138 8.45 -5.33 -8.46
N ILE A 139 9.06 -6.20 -7.66
CA ILE A 139 8.86 -6.28 -6.20
C ILE A 139 10.22 -6.22 -5.53
N LEU A 140 10.39 -5.28 -4.61
CA LEU A 140 11.55 -5.15 -3.74
C LEU A 140 11.20 -5.73 -2.37
N CYS A 141 12.10 -6.50 -1.78
CA CYS A 141 11.99 -7.00 -0.42
C CYS A 141 13.35 -6.91 0.26
N ASP A 142 13.40 -6.39 1.49
CA ASP A 142 14.62 -6.37 2.29
C ASP A 142 14.98 -7.82 2.67
N GLU A 143 16.24 -8.21 2.43
CA GLU A 143 16.74 -9.58 2.62
C GLU A 143 16.51 -10.14 4.02
N LYS A 144 16.50 -9.28 5.05
CA LYS A 144 16.21 -9.70 6.44
C LYS A 144 14.80 -10.28 6.64
N TYR A 145 13.87 -9.99 5.72
CA TYR A 145 12.51 -10.51 5.73
C TYR A 145 12.30 -11.70 4.79
N LEU A 146 13.37 -12.28 4.28
CA LEU A 146 13.25 -13.51 3.49
C LEU A 146 13.21 -14.75 4.40
N ALA A 147 12.43 -15.76 3.97
CA ALA A 147 12.43 -17.10 4.52
C ALA A 147 13.62 -17.91 3.97
N GLU A 148 13.84 -19.13 4.48
CA GLU A 148 14.92 -20.02 4.05
C GLU A 148 14.81 -20.40 2.56
N ASP A 149 13.61 -20.38 1.98
CA ASP A 149 13.37 -20.67 0.57
C ASP A 149 13.60 -19.44 -0.35
N GLY A 150 14.07 -18.34 0.21
CA GLY A 150 14.37 -17.10 -0.50
C GLY A 150 13.14 -16.23 -0.83
N LYS A 151 11.96 -16.59 -0.34
CA LYS A 151 10.73 -15.80 -0.53
C LYS A 151 10.44 -14.88 0.64
N PRO A 152 9.66 -13.82 0.42
CA PRO A 152 9.21 -12.95 1.50
C PRO A 152 8.46 -13.71 2.61
N ASP A 153 8.88 -13.51 3.85
CA ASP A 153 8.27 -14.08 5.06
C ASP A 153 7.28 -13.08 5.66
N VAL A 154 6.00 -13.30 5.39
CA VAL A 154 4.92 -12.39 5.80
C VAL A 154 4.79 -12.29 7.33
N GLU A 155 5.13 -13.35 8.08
CA GLU A 155 5.10 -13.30 9.55
C GLU A 155 6.21 -12.40 10.11
N LYS A 156 7.44 -12.49 9.55
CA LYS A 156 8.54 -11.62 9.96
C LYS A 156 8.31 -10.14 9.64
N MET A 157 7.50 -9.85 8.63
CA MET A 157 7.21 -8.47 8.22
C MET A 157 6.31 -7.72 9.17
N GLU A 158 5.57 -8.41 10.04
CA GLU A 158 4.62 -7.81 11.00
C GLU A 158 3.64 -6.82 10.36
N LEU A 159 3.12 -7.19 9.17
CA LEU A 159 2.19 -6.36 8.41
C LEU A 159 0.92 -6.09 9.20
N ILE A 160 0.31 -4.93 8.95
CA ILE A 160 -0.96 -4.55 9.58
C ILE A 160 -2.10 -4.50 8.58
N THR A 161 -3.33 -4.67 9.08
CA THR A 161 -4.59 -4.47 8.37
C THR A 161 -5.39 -3.36 9.03
N PHE A 162 -6.11 -2.58 8.21
CA PHE A 162 -7.05 -1.58 8.71
C PHE A 162 -8.39 -2.26 9.06
N ASP A 163 -8.91 -2.00 10.27
CA ASP A 163 -10.24 -2.38 10.69
C ASP A 163 -11.21 -1.20 10.50
N PRO A 164 -12.08 -1.23 9.46
CA PRO A 164 -13.04 -0.16 9.22
C PRO A 164 -14.22 -0.16 10.19
N VAL A 165 -14.36 -1.18 11.03
CA VAL A 165 -15.44 -1.25 12.03
C VAL A 165 -15.15 -0.37 13.23
N HIS A 166 -13.90 -0.42 13.73
CA HIS A 166 -13.47 0.30 14.93
C HIS A 166 -12.45 1.40 14.64
N HIS A 167 -12.05 1.58 13.36
CA HIS A 167 -11.01 2.51 12.92
C HIS A 167 -9.68 2.27 13.66
N THR A 168 -9.24 1.02 13.66
CA THR A 168 -7.99 0.57 14.29
C THR A 168 -7.09 -0.14 13.29
N TYR A 169 -5.84 -0.37 13.69
CA TYR A 169 -4.90 -1.22 12.97
C TYR A 169 -4.68 -2.52 13.73
N ILE A 170 -4.71 -3.64 13.02
CA ILE A 170 -4.52 -4.98 13.58
C ILE A 170 -3.34 -5.64 12.89
N GLN A 171 -2.39 -6.16 13.64
CA GLN A 171 -1.26 -6.91 13.09
C GLN A 171 -1.74 -8.26 12.55
N LEU A 172 -1.23 -8.68 11.38
CA LEU A 172 -1.45 -10.01 10.86
C LEU A 172 -0.81 -11.06 11.77
N GLY A 173 -1.55 -12.12 12.03
CA GLY A 173 -1.13 -13.19 12.93
C GLY A 173 -0.29 -14.26 12.25
N LYS A 174 -0.13 -15.39 12.97
CA LYS A 174 0.64 -16.56 12.50
C LYS A 174 -0.09 -17.33 11.41
N THR A 175 0.68 -18.05 10.60
CA THR A 175 0.17 -19.04 9.65
C THR A 175 -0.69 -20.08 10.36
N VAL A 176 -1.90 -20.32 9.85
CA VAL A 176 -2.88 -21.25 10.43
C VAL A 176 -3.14 -22.48 9.56
N GLY A 177 -2.57 -22.56 8.37
CA GLY A 177 -2.76 -23.68 7.45
C GLY A 177 -2.12 -23.47 6.09
N LYS A 178 -2.19 -24.52 5.25
CA LYS A 178 -1.63 -24.55 3.89
C LYS A 178 -2.75 -24.41 2.85
N ALA A 179 -2.77 -23.29 2.14
CA ALA A 179 -3.69 -23.08 1.03
C ALA A 179 -3.52 -24.16 -0.05
N PHE A 180 -4.61 -24.50 -0.72
CA PHE A 180 -4.69 -25.53 -1.77
C PHE A 180 -4.29 -26.97 -1.32
N SER A 181 -4.00 -27.17 -0.04
CA SER A 181 -3.57 -28.44 0.55
C SER A 181 -4.55 -28.93 1.62
N ASP A 182 -4.77 -28.15 2.66
CA ASP A 182 -5.49 -28.63 3.85
C ASP A 182 -6.96 -28.97 3.57
N GLY A 183 -7.60 -28.29 2.62
CA GLY A 183 -8.95 -28.61 2.17
C GLY A 183 -9.10 -30.01 1.50
N LYS A 184 -8.01 -30.67 1.14
CA LYS A 184 -8.04 -32.03 0.59
C LYS A 184 -8.50 -33.08 1.60
N GLN A 185 -8.46 -32.74 2.89
CA GLN A 185 -8.96 -33.59 3.98
C GLN A 185 -10.49 -33.84 3.89
N LEU A 186 -11.22 -33.03 3.10
CA LEU A 186 -12.66 -33.15 2.89
C LEU A 186 -13.03 -33.93 1.60
N LYS A 187 -12.04 -34.47 0.91
CA LYS A 187 -12.25 -35.31 -0.31
C LYS A 187 -12.37 -36.81 0.06
#